data_d02547682b186d3fd64aa821cf5f1f70
#
_entry.id   d02547682b186d3fd64aa821cf5f1f70
#
_cell.length_a   1.000
_cell.length_b   1.000
_cell.length_c   1.000
_cell.angle_alpha   90.00
_cell.angle_beta   90.00
_cell.angle_gamma   90.00
#
_symmetry.space_group_name_H-M   'P 1'
#
loop_
_entity.id
_entity.type
_entity.pdbx_description
1 polymer ?
#
loop_
_entity_poly.entity_id
_entity_poly.type
_entity_poly.pdbx_seq_one_letter_code
_entity_poly.pdbx_strand_id
1 'polypeptide(L)'
;MARRPLLLLALLALAGPVLASETGLTGGEGHPRARLPLAVWAPPLGDAPLDAALRRAVGDWNALARATLGLEAFAWAGRREDAQVTLALGAAPSPKLMGETDVRSDAAGVITPPVRIAVYELRARGQTSRETLFYQIAAHELGHALGLVHSRDPRSLMCCVPGSVDFEDTAARAAYVEARRRPDVRSVRGELAEHYARFWRPRD
;
A
#
# COMPACT_ATOMS: atom_id res chain seq x y z
N MET A 1 -33.61 34.35 34.95
CA MET A 1 -33.60 33.08 34.18
C MET A 1 -32.34 33.04 33.32
N ALA A 2 -31.29 32.37 33.81
CA ALA A 2 -29.99 32.30 33.16
C ALA A 2 -29.95 31.04 32.25
N ARG A 3 -29.77 31.23 30.93
CA ARG A 3 -29.61 30.13 29.95
C ARG A 3 -28.15 29.68 30.02
N ARG A 4 -27.93 28.45 30.45
CA ARG A 4 -26.62 27.75 30.37
C ARG A 4 -26.36 27.32 28.92
N PRO A 5 -25.16 27.60 28.37
CA PRO A 5 -24.80 27.04 27.06
C PRO A 5 -24.44 25.54 27.22
N LEU A 6 -25.10 24.70 26.43
CA LEU A 6 -24.67 23.28 26.22
C LEU A 6 -23.38 23.32 25.43
N LEU A 7 -22.26 22.96 26.07
CA LEU A 7 -21.04 22.59 25.36
C LEU A 7 -21.27 21.19 24.71
N LEU A 8 -21.43 21.17 23.40
CA LEU A 8 -21.31 19.95 22.63
C LEU A 8 -19.81 19.56 22.61
N LEU A 9 -19.43 18.59 23.44
CA LEU A 9 -18.16 17.88 23.27
C LEU A 9 -18.28 16.98 22.02
N ALA A 10 -17.69 17.44 20.91
CA ALA A 10 -17.46 16.59 19.77
C ALA A 10 -16.37 15.56 20.16
N LEU A 11 -16.79 14.32 20.43
CA LEU A 11 -15.86 13.20 20.53
C LEU A 11 -15.18 13.02 19.16
N LEU A 12 -13.96 13.56 18.98
CA LEU A 12 -13.07 13.14 17.94
C LEU A 12 -12.67 11.69 18.25
N ALA A 13 -13.27 10.76 17.51
CA ALA A 13 -12.77 9.40 17.48
C ALA A 13 -11.34 9.45 16.93
N LEU A 14 -10.34 9.28 17.79
CA LEU A 14 -8.95 9.10 17.43
C LEU A 14 -8.85 7.82 16.60
N ALA A 15 -8.82 7.98 15.28
CA ALA A 15 -8.48 6.89 14.38
C ALA A 15 -7.00 6.56 14.65
N GLY A 16 -6.76 5.51 15.42
CA GLY A 16 -5.42 4.96 15.62
C GLY A 16 -4.81 4.55 14.27
N PRO A 17 -3.48 4.39 14.21
CA PRO A 17 -2.80 4.04 12.97
C PRO A 17 -3.39 2.74 12.39
N VAL A 18 -3.74 2.81 11.12
CA VAL A 18 -4.13 1.64 10.34
C VAL A 18 -2.85 0.91 9.98
N LEU A 19 -2.73 -0.34 10.41
CA LEU A 19 -1.57 -1.16 10.14
C LEU A 19 -1.81 -1.97 8.87
N ALA A 20 -0.98 -1.78 7.86
CA ALA A 20 -0.64 -2.80 6.89
C ALA A 20 0.53 -3.61 7.47
N SER A 21 0.67 -4.86 7.07
CA SER A 21 1.74 -5.73 7.56
C SER A 21 2.45 -6.35 6.36
N GLU A 22 3.76 -6.16 6.29
CA GLU A 22 4.64 -6.93 5.41
C GLU A 22 5.35 -8.01 6.21
N THR A 23 5.44 -9.21 5.64
CA THR A 23 6.24 -10.30 6.20
C THR A 23 7.43 -10.57 5.30
N GLY A 24 8.64 -10.58 5.88
CA GLY A 24 9.88 -10.93 5.19
C GLY A 24 10.63 -9.79 4.51
N LEU A 25 10.17 -8.52 4.58
CA LEU A 25 10.90 -7.39 4.02
C LEU A 25 11.78 -6.68 5.04
N THR A 26 13.03 -6.41 4.65
CA THR A 26 14.01 -5.63 5.42
C THR A 26 14.46 -4.36 4.68
N GLY A 27 14.01 -4.21 3.41
CA GLY A 27 14.39 -3.12 2.52
C GLY A 27 15.57 -3.45 1.60
N GLY A 28 16.09 -4.68 1.68
CA GLY A 28 17.13 -5.20 0.78
C GLY A 28 16.59 -6.10 -0.33
N GLU A 29 15.32 -6.46 -0.27
CA GLU A 29 14.67 -7.40 -1.17
C GLU A 29 14.09 -6.69 -2.41
N GLY A 30 14.09 -7.39 -3.56
CA GLY A 30 13.55 -6.82 -4.80
C GLY A 30 13.48 -7.84 -5.92
N HIS A 31 13.19 -7.35 -7.12
CA HIS A 31 13.11 -8.18 -8.32
C HIS A 31 14.23 -7.85 -9.31
N PRO A 32 14.87 -8.85 -9.94
CA PRO A 32 15.75 -8.62 -11.08
C PRO A 32 15.00 -7.85 -12.18
N ARG A 33 15.69 -6.93 -12.86
CA ARG A 33 15.10 -6.10 -13.92
C ARG A 33 14.37 -6.92 -14.99
N ALA A 34 14.94 -8.07 -15.35
CA ALA A 34 14.36 -8.97 -16.35
C ALA A 34 13.08 -9.66 -15.92
N ARG A 35 12.70 -9.61 -14.64
CA ARG A 35 11.45 -10.20 -14.14
C ARG A 35 10.26 -9.24 -14.26
N LEU A 36 10.52 -7.96 -14.37
CA LEU A 36 9.45 -6.97 -14.51
C LEU A 36 8.97 -6.89 -15.97
N PRO A 37 7.67 -6.74 -16.20
CA PRO A 37 6.59 -6.58 -15.23
C PRO A 37 6.19 -7.88 -14.51
N LEU A 38 5.79 -7.79 -13.25
CA LEU A 38 5.24 -8.92 -12.49
C LEU A 38 3.82 -9.25 -12.96
N ALA A 39 3.54 -10.52 -13.20
CA ALA A 39 2.20 -10.99 -13.55
C ALA A 39 1.28 -10.93 -12.31
N VAL A 40 0.26 -10.07 -12.32
CA VAL A 40 -0.72 -9.89 -11.25
C VAL A 40 -2.03 -10.57 -11.60
N TRP A 41 -2.60 -11.30 -10.67
CA TRP A 41 -3.94 -11.87 -10.78
C TRP A 41 -4.78 -11.56 -9.54
N ALA A 42 -6.04 -11.24 -9.78
CA ALA A 42 -7.08 -11.15 -8.74
C ALA A 42 -8.37 -11.79 -9.29
N PRO A 43 -9.15 -12.49 -8.46
CA PRO A 43 -10.51 -12.87 -8.84
C PRO A 43 -11.37 -11.61 -9.01
N PRO A 44 -12.48 -11.66 -9.76
CA PRO A 44 -13.49 -10.62 -9.69
C PRO A 44 -13.91 -10.39 -8.23
N LEU A 45 -13.85 -9.14 -7.77
CA LEU A 45 -14.16 -8.81 -6.39
C LEU A 45 -15.67 -8.79 -6.08
N GLY A 46 -16.50 -8.96 -7.12
CA GLY A 46 -17.97 -8.88 -7.01
C GLY A 46 -18.49 -7.46 -6.76
N ASP A 47 -17.65 -6.45 -6.94
CA ASP A 47 -17.93 -5.05 -6.68
C ASP A 47 -17.20 -4.20 -7.75
N ALA A 48 -17.93 -3.70 -8.74
CA ALA A 48 -17.34 -2.99 -9.88
C ALA A 48 -16.51 -1.75 -9.50
N PRO A 49 -16.89 -0.91 -8.52
CA PRO A 49 -16.04 0.13 -7.94
C PRO A 49 -14.70 -0.37 -7.41
N LEU A 50 -14.68 -1.50 -6.67
CA LEU A 50 -13.43 -2.07 -6.16
C LEU A 50 -12.56 -2.65 -7.28
N ASP A 51 -13.15 -3.35 -8.24
CA ASP A 51 -12.44 -3.84 -9.42
C ASP A 51 -11.82 -2.68 -10.22
N ALA A 52 -12.51 -1.55 -10.34
CA ALA A 52 -11.98 -0.35 -10.98
C ALA A 52 -10.84 0.28 -10.14
N ALA A 53 -10.97 0.31 -8.84
CA ALA A 53 -9.94 0.83 -7.93
C ALA A 53 -8.66 -0.02 -7.99
N LEU A 54 -8.78 -1.35 -8.07
CA LEU A 54 -7.63 -2.24 -8.26
C LEU A 54 -6.92 -2.01 -9.59
N ARG A 55 -7.70 -1.93 -10.69
CA ARG A 55 -7.12 -1.60 -12.01
C ARG A 55 -6.40 -0.27 -12.02
N ARG A 56 -6.96 0.73 -11.32
CA ARG A 56 -6.33 2.04 -11.16
C ARG A 56 -5.02 1.92 -10.38
N ALA A 57 -4.98 1.19 -9.26
CA ALA A 57 -3.76 1.00 -8.48
C ALA A 57 -2.62 0.39 -9.32
N VAL A 58 -2.91 -0.67 -10.08
CA VAL A 58 -1.94 -1.30 -11.02
C VAL A 58 -1.50 -0.30 -12.10
N GLY A 59 -2.44 0.45 -12.68
CA GLY A 59 -2.15 1.46 -13.71
C GLY A 59 -1.27 2.61 -13.19
N ASP A 60 -1.52 3.10 -11.99
CA ASP A 60 -0.76 4.17 -11.36
C ASP A 60 0.67 3.70 -11.02
N TRP A 61 0.84 2.46 -10.52
CA TRP A 61 2.16 1.86 -10.34
C TRP A 61 2.93 1.73 -11.66
N ASN A 62 2.27 1.31 -12.74
CA ASN A 62 2.90 1.23 -14.05
C ASN A 62 3.32 2.60 -14.58
N ALA A 63 2.48 3.62 -14.40
CA ALA A 63 2.82 4.99 -14.77
C ALA A 63 4.04 5.50 -13.99
N LEU A 64 4.07 5.25 -12.66
CA LEU A 64 5.20 5.61 -11.81
C LEU A 64 6.48 4.85 -12.21
N ALA A 65 6.39 3.52 -12.40
CA ALA A 65 7.55 2.69 -12.75
C ALA A 65 8.13 3.06 -14.13
N ARG A 66 7.28 3.31 -15.12
CA ARG A 66 7.75 3.83 -16.42
C ARG A 66 8.50 5.14 -16.27
N ALA A 67 7.98 6.08 -15.49
CA ALA A 67 8.60 7.40 -15.29
C ALA A 67 9.87 7.36 -14.44
N THR A 68 10.06 6.30 -13.62
CA THR A 68 11.15 6.22 -12.63
C THR A 68 12.21 5.18 -13.02
N LEU A 69 11.78 4.03 -13.54
CA LEU A 69 12.63 2.88 -13.84
C LEU A 69 12.76 2.58 -15.34
N GLY A 70 11.92 3.21 -16.18
CA GLY A 70 11.89 2.98 -17.62
C GLY A 70 11.25 1.65 -18.03
N LEU A 71 10.37 1.07 -17.18
CA LEU A 71 9.68 -0.19 -17.43
C LEU A 71 8.34 -0.25 -16.68
N GLU A 72 7.48 -1.20 -16.99
CA GLU A 72 6.26 -1.45 -16.24
C GLU A 72 6.54 -2.30 -14.99
N ALA A 73 5.81 -2.04 -13.90
CA ALA A 73 5.91 -2.82 -12.68
C ALA A 73 5.08 -4.10 -12.75
N PHE A 74 3.89 -4.02 -13.36
CA PHE A 74 2.89 -5.08 -13.33
C PHE A 74 2.24 -5.31 -14.70
N ALA A 75 1.87 -6.57 -14.98
CA ALA A 75 1.01 -6.96 -16.09
C ALA A 75 -0.11 -7.88 -15.59
N TRP A 76 -1.29 -7.83 -16.20
CA TRP A 76 -2.38 -8.71 -15.79
C TRP A 76 -2.15 -10.13 -16.28
N ALA A 77 -2.22 -11.10 -15.36
CA ALA A 77 -2.25 -12.53 -15.71
C ALA A 77 -3.68 -12.94 -16.10
N GLY A 78 -3.81 -13.76 -17.13
CA GLY A 78 -5.11 -14.32 -17.54
C GLY A 78 -5.63 -15.39 -16.57
N ARG A 79 -4.73 -16.11 -15.88
CA ARG A 79 -5.02 -17.21 -14.96
C ARG A 79 -4.19 -17.09 -13.69
N ARG A 80 -4.74 -17.62 -12.60
CA ARG A 80 -4.10 -17.57 -11.27
C ARG A 80 -2.74 -18.28 -11.23
N GLU A 81 -2.64 -19.40 -11.92
CA GLU A 81 -1.43 -20.23 -11.98
C GLU A 81 -0.25 -19.55 -12.70
N ASP A 82 -0.54 -18.56 -13.54
CA ASP A 82 0.47 -17.77 -14.26
C ASP A 82 0.92 -16.54 -13.45
N ALA A 83 0.30 -16.29 -12.28
CA ALA A 83 0.55 -15.09 -11.51
C ALA A 83 1.80 -15.19 -10.63
N GLN A 84 2.56 -14.11 -10.61
CA GLN A 84 3.67 -13.90 -9.67
C GLN A 84 3.21 -13.13 -8.42
N VAL A 85 2.13 -12.36 -8.55
CA VAL A 85 1.45 -11.65 -7.47
C VAL A 85 -0.02 -12.00 -7.51
N THR A 86 -0.58 -12.42 -6.39
CA THR A 86 -2.02 -12.67 -6.25
C THR A 86 -2.61 -11.73 -5.24
N LEU A 87 -3.79 -11.15 -5.55
CA LEU A 87 -4.53 -10.30 -4.62
C LEU A 87 -5.92 -10.86 -4.40
N ALA A 88 -6.37 -10.90 -3.16
CA ALA A 88 -7.72 -11.34 -2.79
C ALA A 88 -8.30 -10.49 -1.65
N LEU A 89 -9.63 -10.39 -1.61
CA LEU A 89 -10.34 -9.92 -0.42
C LEU A 89 -10.45 -11.06 0.59
N GLY A 90 -10.28 -10.74 1.86
CA GLY A 90 -10.37 -11.69 2.95
C GLY A 90 -11.01 -11.11 4.20
N ALA A 91 -11.28 -11.99 5.19
CA ALA A 91 -11.68 -11.57 6.52
C ALA A 91 -10.44 -11.13 7.31
N ALA A 92 -10.53 -9.98 7.97
CA ALA A 92 -9.41 -9.46 8.76
C ALA A 92 -9.10 -10.35 9.97
N PRO A 93 -7.84 -10.80 10.15
CA PRO A 93 -7.46 -11.55 11.35
C PRO A 93 -7.48 -10.67 12.62
N SER A 94 -7.45 -9.36 12.46
CA SER A 94 -7.56 -8.39 13.54
C SER A 94 -8.23 -7.11 13.07
N PRO A 95 -8.96 -6.37 13.96
CA PRO A 95 -9.64 -5.12 13.58
C PRO A 95 -8.71 -3.98 13.15
N LYS A 96 -7.41 -4.11 13.42
CA LYS A 96 -6.40 -3.10 13.10
C LYS A 96 -5.71 -3.35 11.76
N LEU A 97 -5.80 -4.57 11.23
CA LEU A 97 -5.15 -4.97 9.99
C LEU A 97 -6.10 -4.74 8.81
N MET A 98 -5.65 -4.00 7.81
CA MET A 98 -6.46 -3.69 6.62
C MET A 98 -5.92 -4.33 5.35
N GLY A 99 -4.65 -4.70 5.33
CA GLY A 99 -4.00 -5.43 4.27
C GLY A 99 -2.76 -6.13 4.79
N GLU A 100 -2.29 -7.09 4.03
CA GLU A 100 -1.08 -7.86 4.33
C GLU A 100 -0.46 -8.37 3.04
N THR A 101 0.87 -8.29 2.95
CA THR A 101 1.63 -8.87 1.84
C THR A 101 2.62 -9.90 2.39
N ASP A 102 2.42 -11.18 2.01
CA ASP A 102 3.37 -12.26 2.30
C ASP A 102 4.45 -12.27 1.22
N VAL A 103 5.66 -11.88 1.59
CA VAL A 103 6.84 -11.82 0.74
C VAL A 103 7.88 -12.80 1.27
N ARG A 104 8.49 -13.55 0.36
CA ARG A 104 9.65 -14.41 0.63
C ARG A 104 10.76 -14.04 -0.31
N SER A 105 11.99 -14.11 0.16
CA SER A 105 13.19 -13.87 -0.65
C SER A 105 14.21 -14.98 -0.46
N ASP A 106 15.10 -15.12 -1.43
CA ASP A 106 16.28 -15.97 -1.31
C ASP A 106 17.41 -15.26 -0.53
N ALA A 107 18.54 -15.96 -0.34
CA ALA A 107 19.70 -15.43 0.35
C ALA A 107 20.34 -14.21 -0.35
N ALA A 108 20.04 -14.01 -1.64
CA ALA A 108 20.48 -12.83 -2.39
C ALA A 108 19.47 -11.67 -2.32
N GLY A 109 18.38 -11.81 -1.55
CA GLY A 109 17.32 -10.81 -1.44
C GLY A 109 16.41 -10.76 -2.68
N VAL A 110 16.46 -11.77 -3.56
CA VAL A 110 15.55 -11.82 -4.71
C VAL A 110 14.20 -12.35 -4.24
N ILE A 111 13.16 -11.55 -4.40
CA ILE A 111 11.79 -11.94 -4.02
C ILE A 111 11.35 -13.15 -4.85
N THR A 112 10.85 -14.17 -4.17
CA THR A 112 10.41 -15.44 -4.76
C THR A 112 8.91 -15.47 -4.93
N PRO A 113 8.38 -15.56 -6.16
CA PRO A 113 6.94 -15.71 -6.39
C PRO A 113 6.40 -17.07 -5.88
N PRO A 114 5.10 -17.14 -5.56
CA PRO A 114 4.12 -16.06 -5.64
C PRO A 114 4.15 -15.16 -4.39
N VAL A 115 4.06 -13.85 -4.60
CA VAL A 115 3.72 -12.89 -3.56
C VAL A 115 2.21 -12.91 -3.35
N ARG A 116 1.76 -12.96 -2.10
CA ARG A 116 0.33 -13.01 -1.78
C ARG A 116 -0.10 -11.75 -1.06
N ILE A 117 -1.08 -11.07 -1.64
CA ILE A 117 -1.69 -9.88 -1.05
C ILE A 117 -3.10 -10.24 -0.59
N ALA A 118 -3.38 -9.98 0.68
CA ALA A 118 -4.73 -9.97 1.23
C ALA A 118 -5.14 -8.54 1.53
N VAL A 119 -6.27 -8.09 0.99
CA VAL A 119 -6.95 -6.86 1.42
C VAL A 119 -8.15 -7.31 2.24
N TYR A 120 -8.25 -6.78 3.45
CA TYR A 120 -9.28 -7.19 4.37
C TYR A 120 -10.55 -6.36 4.24
N GLU A 121 -11.66 -6.88 4.76
CA GLU A 121 -12.98 -6.26 4.62
C GLU A 121 -12.96 -4.80 5.08
N LEU A 122 -13.37 -3.92 4.16
CA LEU A 122 -13.30 -2.49 4.33
C LEU A 122 -14.66 -1.91 4.70
N ARG A 123 -14.70 -1.18 5.80
CA ARG A 123 -15.82 -0.31 6.14
C ARG A 123 -15.41 1.13 5.86
N ALA A 124 -16.26 1.88 5.18
CA ALA A 124 -16.04 3.32 5.01
C ALA A 124 -15.74 3.97 6.37
N ARG A 125 -14.70 4.82 6.42
CA ARG A 125 -14.29 5.48 7.66
C ARG A 125 -14.34 6.99 7.49
N GLY A 126 -15.22 7.63 8.24
CA GLY A 126 -15.37 9.08 8.19
C GLY A 126 -15.79 9.55 6.80
N GLN A 127 -14.98 10.44 6.20
CA GLN A 127 -15.23 11.01 4.87
C GLN A 127 -14.56 10.24 3.71
N THR A 128 -13.83 9.15 4.01
CA THR A 128 -13.16 8.36 2.98
C THR A 128 -14.08 7.26 2.47
N SER A 129 -14.32 7.24 1.15
CA SER A 129 -15.14 6.22 0.54
C SER A 129 -14.47 4.83 0.60
N ARG A 130 -15.28 3.78 0.47
CA ARG A 130 -14.79 2.40 0.48
C ARG A 130 -13.82 2.15 -0.68
N GLU A 131 -14.09 2.71 -1.88
CA GLU A 131 -13.23 2.59 -3.05
C GLU A 131 -11.88 3.29 -2.86
N THR A 132 -11.87 4.50 -2.27
CA THR A 132 -10.64 5.23 -1.96
C THR A 132 -9.79 4.47 -0.95
N LEU A 133 -10.43 3.93 0.07
CA LEU A 133 -9.76 3.12 1.08
C LEU A 133 -9.18 1.84 0.48
N PHE A 134 -9.94 1.15 -0.35
CA PHE A 134 -9.47 -0.04 -1.05
C PHE A 134 -8.30 0.27 -1.99
N TYR A 135 -8.42 1.32 -2.80
CA TYR A 135 -7.32 1.78 -3.65
C TYR A 135 -6.04 2.02 -2.84
N GLN A 136 -6.16 2.76 -1.73
CA GLN A 136 -5.02 3.07 -0.87
C GLN A 136 -4.32 1.80 -0.38
N ILE A 137 -5.09 0.82 0.12
CA ILE A 137 -4.53 -0.41 0.67
C ILE A 137 -3.96 -1.27 -0.45
N ALA A 138 -4.70 -1.50 -1.52
CA ALA A 138 -4.21 -2.30 -2.65
C ALA A 138 -2.92 -1.70 -3.26
N ALA A 139 -2.86 -0.37 -3.41
CA ALA A 139 -1.67 0.30 -3.90
C ALA A 139 -0.49 0.21 -2.91
N HIS A 140 -0.74 0.27 -1.60
CA HIS A 140 0.26 0.07 -0.57
C HIS A 140 0.83 -1.35 -0.60
N GLU A 141 -0.04 -2.37 -0.62
CA GLU A 141 0.36 -3.78 -0.66
C GLU A 141 1.11 -4.14 -1.95
N LEU A 142 0.73 -3.53 -3.10
CA LEU A 142 1.50 -3.64 -4.34
C LEU A 142 2.91 -3.03 -4.21
N GLY A 143 3.08 -2.01 -3.38
CA GLY A 143 4.40 -1.46 -3.04
C GLY A 143 5.27 -2.48 -2.31
N HIS A 144 4.70 -3.22 -1.36
CA HIS A 144 5.41 -4.33 -0.70
C HIS A 144 5.74 -5.45 -1.68
N ALA A 145 4.84 -5.76 -2.62
CA ALA A 145 5.14 -6.74 -3.67
C ALA A 145 6.33 -6.32 -4.55
N LEU A 146 6.65 -5.03 -4.64
CA LEU A 146 7.86 -4.53 -5.31
C LEU A 146 9.10 -4.48 -4.40
N GLY A 147 8.98 -4.87 -3.13
CA GLY A 147 10.08 -4.84 -2.15
C GLY A 147 10.19 -3.56 -1.33
N LEU A 148 9.24 -2.62 -1.47
CA LEU A 148 9.26 -1.41 -0.66
C LEU A 148 8.81 -1.69 0.76
N VAL A 149 9.54 -1.17 1.74
CA VAL A 149 9.20 -1.23 3.17
C VAL A 149 8.40 -0.01 3.60
N HIS A 150 7.88 -0.03 4.82
CA HIS A 150 7.19 1.12 5.39
C HIS A 150 8.07 2.36 5.46
N SER A 151 7.49 3.51 5.13
CA SER A 151 8.11 4.83 5.19
C SER A 151 7.81 5.53 6.54
N ARG A 152 8.69 6.44 6.93
CA ARG A 152 8.47 7.34 8.07
C ARG A 152 7.77 8.65 7.67
N ASP A 153 7.69 8.97 6.37
CA ASP A 153 7.01 10.18 5.89
C ASP A 153 5.49 9.97 5.97
N PRO A 154 4.75 10.80 6.75
CA PRO A 154 3.29 10.72 6.85
C PRO A 154 2.57 10.92 5.51
N ARG A 155 3.23 11.51 4.52
CA ARG A 155 2.68 11.74 3.17
C ARG A 155 2.86 10.57 2.23
N SER A 156 3.80 9.67 2.52
CA SER A 156 4.08 8.52 1.67
C SER A 156 2.90 7.53 1.66
N LEU A 157 2.61 6.98 0.49
CA LEU A 157 1.70 5.85 0.36
C LEU A 157 2.17 4.65 1.22
N MET A 158 3.50 4.47 1.35
CA MET A 158 4.10 3.40 2.17
C MET A 158 4.17 3.73 3.67
N CYS A 159 3.54 4.83 4.13
CA CYS A 159 3.48 5.13 5.57
C CYS A 159 2.57 4.10 6.28
N CYS A 160 2.86 3.62 7.51
CA CYS A 160 3.87 4.19 8.39
C CYS A 160 4.60 3.11 9.17
N VAL A 161 5.89 3.36 9.39
CA VAL A 161 6.59 2.67 10.48
C VAL A 161 5.87 3.00 11.80
N PRO A 162 5.57 2.02 12.67
CA PRO A 162 4.91 2.28 13.95
C PRO A 162 5.65 3.35 14.78
N GLY A 163 4.90 4.34 15.27
CA GLY A 163 5.46 5.46 16.06
C GLY A 163 6.22 6.51 15.26
N SER A 164 6.27 6.45 13.92
CA SER A 164 6.98 7.45 13.12
C SER A 164 6.19 8.74 12.90
N VAL A 165 4.88 8.73 13.11
CA VAL A 165 4.03 9.92 13.01
C VAL A 165 3.64 10.37 14.40
N ASP A 166 4.03 11.58 14.74
CA ASP A 166 3.55 12.25 15.96
C ASP A 166 2.16 12.81 15.69
N PHE A 167 1.13 12.18 16.26
CA PHE A 167 -0.25 12.63 16.12
C PHE A 167 -0.61 13.82 17.02
N GLU A 168 0.23 14.18 17.97
CA GLU A 168 0.11 15.41 18.74
C GLU A 168 0.60 16.62 17.94
N ASP A 169 1.55 16.42 17.02
CA ASP A 169 1.93 17.45 16.05
C ASP A 169 0.80 17.64 15.02
N THR A 170 0.22 18.83 15.04
CA THR A 170 -0.90 19.19 14.15
C THR A 170 -0.53 19.11 12.67
N ALA A 171 0.70 19.48 12.30
CA ALA A 171 1.16 19.47 10.91
C ALA A 171 1.39 18.02 10.43
N ALA A 172 2.04 17.18 11.22
CA ALA A 172 2.24 15.76 10.91
C ALA A 172 0.91 15.02 10.78
N ARG A 173 -0.01 15.26 11.73
CA ARG A 173 -1.37 14.70 11.68
C ARG A 173 -2.15 15.15 10.45
N ALA A 174 -2.11 16.44 10.11
CA ALA A 174 -2.80 16.98 8.93
C ALA A 174 -2.23 16.38 7.64
N ALA A 175 -0.90 16.28 7.51
CA ALA A 175 -0.24 15.65 6.37
C ALA A 175 -0.64 14.17 6.20
N TYR A 176 -0.66 13.41 7.32
CA TYR A 176 -1.11 12.02 7.34
C TYR A 176 -2.56 11.87 6.88
N VAL A 177 -3.47 12.69 7.43
CA VAL A 177 -4.90 12.63 7.11
C VAL A 177 -5.15 12.99 5.65
N GLU A 178 -4.48 14.01 5.11
CA GLU A 178 -4.64 14.41 3.71
C GLU A 178 -4.13 13.33 2.74
N ALA A 179 -2.98 12.72 3.04
CA ALA A 179 -2.46 11.61 2.24
C ALA A 179 -3.42 10.40 2.21
N ARG A 180 -4.19 10.18 3.28
CA ARG A 180 -5.20 9.11 3.34
C ARG A 180 -6.51 9.44 2.62
N ARG A 181 -6.85 10.72 2.53
CA ARG A 181 -8.01 11.20 1.74
C ARG A 181 -7.75 11.17 0.25
N ARG A 182 -6.51 11.41 -0.16
CA ARG A 182 -6.09 11.48 -1.57
C ARG A 182 -4.82 10.64 -1.80
N PRO A 183 -4.95 9.31 -1.69
CA PRO A 183 -3.79 8.43 -1.85
C PRO A 183 -3.23 8.54 -3.27
N ASP A 184 -1.90 8.70 -3.36
CA ASP A 184 -1.19 8.92 -4.60
C ASP A 184 0.10 8.09 -4.62
N VAL A 185 0.22 7.18 -5.58
CA VAL A 185 1.42 6.35 -5.79
C VAL A 185 2.66 7.21 -6.07
N ARG A 186 2.50 8.41 -6.63
CA ARG A 186 3.64 9.31 -6.91
C ARG A 186 4.37 9.77 -5.64
N SER A 187 3.73 9.69 -4.48
CA SER A 187 4.35 10.02 -3.19
C SER A 187 5.55 9.13 -2.87
N VAL A 188 5.65 7.94 -3.48
CA VAL A 188 6.76 6.98 -3.26
C VAL A 188 7.79 6.96 -4.38
N ARG A 189 7.82 7.99 -5.25
CA ARG A 189 8.76 8.06 -6.37
C ARG A 189 10.22 7.95 -5.92
N GLY A 190 10.59 8.66 -4.86
CA GLY A 190 11.95 8.65 -4.31
C GLY A 190 12.31 7.27 -3.77
N GLU A 191 11.43 6.70 -2.95
CA GLU A 191 11.63 5.37 -2.37
C GLU A 191 11.82 4.30 -3.46
N LEU A 192 10.97 4.31 -4.50
CA LEU A 192 11.06 3.36 -5.62
C LEU A 192 12.39 3.51 -6.38
N ALA A 193 12.79 4.76 -6.69
CA ALA A 193 14.02 5.05 -7.40
C ALA A 193 15.25 4.58 -6.62
N GLU A 194 15.35 4.94 -5.34
CA GLU A 194 16.46 4.59 -4.47
C GLU A 194 16.55 3.09 -4.20
N HIS A 195 15.39 2.45 -3.99
CA HIS A 195 15.30 1.01 -3.77
C HIS A 195 15.90 0.23 -4.94
N TYR A 196 15.43 0.48 -6.16
CA TYR A 196 15.90 -0.25 -7.32
C TYR A 196 17.28 0.21 -7.81
N ALA A 197 17.68 1.46 -7.57
CA ALA A 197 19.05 1.90 -7.80
C ALA A 197 20.06 1.15 -6.91
N ARG A 198 19.67 0.76 -5.69
CA ARG A 198 20.49 -0.11 -4.81
C ARG A 198 20.42 -1.57 -5.24
N PHE A 199 19.22 -2.10 -5.42
CA PHE A 199 18.99 -3.52 -5.69
C PHE A 199 19.63 -4.00 -7.00
N TRP A 200 19.64 -3.16 -8.04
CA TRP A 200 20.21 -3.49 -9.35
C TRP A 200 21.71 -3.15 -9.48
N ARG A 201 22.34 -2.63 -8.44
CA ARG A 201 23.81 -2.48 -8.48
C ARG A 201 24.47 -3.86 -8.56
N PRO A 202 25.53 -4.00 -9.39
CA PRO A 202 26.35 -5.19 -9.33
C PRO A 202 26.81 -5.41 -7.86
N ARG A 203 26.71 -6.63 -7.39
CA ARG A 203 27.30 -7.02 -6.11
C ARG A 203 28.72 -7.47 -6.43
N ASP A 204 29.70 -6.76 -5.88
CA ASP A 204 31.14 -7.11 -5.98
C ASP A 204 31.39 -8.46 -5.33
#